data_9279346f2fb620e5d407f29e9ee86e8e
#
_entry.id   9279346f2fb620e5d407f29e9ee86e8e
#
_cell.length_a   1.000
_cell.length_b   1.000
_cell.length_c   1.000
_cell.angle_alpha   90.00
_cell.angle_beta   90.00
_cell.angle_gamma   90.00
#
_symmetry.space_group_name_H-M   'P 1'
#
loop_
_entity.id
_entity.type
_entity.pdbx_description
1 polymer ?
#
loop_
_entity_poly.entity_id
_entity_poly.type
_entity_poly.pdbx_seq_one_letter_code
_entity_poly.pdbx_strand_id
1 'polypeptide(L)'
;MKASSKYNPQEIERKWQDKWAADHLYEVKENDPRPKFYALTMFPYTSGDLHIGHWYAMAPSDVYARYKSMQGYNVLHPVGFDAFGLPAENKAIATGVNPADWTIKNVENMRRQLRTIGAIYDWSREVITCLPEYYKWTEWFFLKLYEAGLAYRGRAAVNWCPKCQTVLANEQVVNGVCWRCDSIAEKKQLEQWFFRITKYADELLEYKNMDWPERIRIMQTNWIGKSHGADISFGLEHPGIDEKEIRVFTTRPDTLFGVTFFVLAPEHPLVPALTTPDRKAEVEEYIRNAQRQTEFERTAAENGRIPGQLCDQSR
;
A
#
# COMPACT_ATOMS: atom_id res chain seq x y z
N MET A 1 49.05 -39.88 -2.20
CA MET A 1 47.68 -39.36 -2.24
C MET A 1 47.77 -37.84 -1.99
N LYS A 2 47.48 -37.01 -3.00
CA LYS A 2 47.39 -35.55 -2.83
C LYS A 2 46.21 -35.28 -1.91
N ALA A 3 46.44 -34.57 -0.81
CA ALA A 3 45.38 -34.10 0.06
C ALA A 3 44.37 -33.33 -0.80
N SER A 4 43.08 -33.74 -0.77
CA SER A 4 42.05 -33.00 -1.43
C SER A 4 42.03 -31.59 -0.84
N SER A 5 42.28 -30.59 -1.64
CA SER A 5 42.16 -29.22 -1.20
C SER A 5 40.78 -29.04 -0.57
N LYS A 6 40.72 -28.59 0.67
CA LYS A 6 39.43 -28.29 1.32
C LYS A 6 38.67 -27.32 0.41
N TYR A 7 37.38 -27.56 0.23
CA TYR A 7 36.49 -26.65 -0.47
C TYR A 7 36.61 -25.24 0.13
N ASN A 8 37.00 -24.27 -0.71
CA ASN A 8 37.05 -22.85 -0.32
C ASN A 8 35.93 -22.09 -1.03
N PRO A 9 34.80 -21.85 -0.38
CA PRO A 9 33.66 -21.21 -1.04
C PRO A 9 34.00 -19.83 -1.58
N GLN A 10 34.73 -19.02 -0.82
CA GLN A 10 35.03 -17.62 -1.22
C GLN A 10 35.82 -17.53 -2.54
N GLU A 11 36.76 -18.43 -2.78
CA GLU A 11 37.52 -18.48 -4.01
C GLU A 11 36.72 -19.06 -5.15
N ILE A 12 36.00 -20.15 -4.91
CA ILE A 12 35.24 -20.87 -5.93
C ILE A 12 34.02 -20.05 -6.39
N GLU A 13 33.28 -19.46 -5.44
CA GLU A 13 32.09 -18.66 -5.74
C GLU A 13 32.47 -17.43 -6.57
N ARG A 14 33.51 -16.70 -6.16
CA ARG A 14 33.97 -15.54 -6.89
C ARG A 14 34.39 -15.90 -8.32
N LYS A 15 35.19 -16.98 -8.48
CA LYS A 15 35.61 -17.47 -9.79
C LYS A 15 34.42 -17.71 -10.73
N TRP A 16 33.36 -18.32 -10.22
CA TRP A 16 32.19 -18.64 -11.04
C TRP A 16 31.32 -17.43 -11.30
N GLN A 17 31.15 -16.52 -10.36
CA GLN A 17 30.41 -15.27 -10.53
C GLN A 17 31.10 -14.40 -11.61
N ASP A 18 32.43 -14.25 -11.56
CA ASP A 18 33.19 -13.52 -12.55
C ASP A 18 33.04 -14.16 -13.94
N LYS A 19 33.08 -15.50 -14.01
CA LYS A 19 32.90 -16.22 -15.27
C LYS A 19 31.49 -16.03 -15.84
N TRP A 20 30.47 -16.16 -15.04
CA TRP A 20 29.07 -15.96 -15.48
C TRP A 20 28.85 -14.54 -16.02
N ALA A 21 29.44 -13.55 -15.37
CA ALA A 21 29.38 -12.16 -15.81
C ALA A 21 30.08 -11.96 -17.15
N ALA A 22 31.29 -12.52 -17.29
CA ALA A 22 32.09 -12.43 -18.54
C ALA A 22 31.41 -13.17 -19.72
N ASP A 23 30.77 -14.28 -19.46
CA ASP A 23 30.06 -15.08 -20.47
C ASP A 23 28.66 -14.52 -20.81
N HIS A 24 28.21 -13.44 -20.13
CA HIS A 24 26.82 -12.90 -20.24
C HIS A 24 25.74 -13.98 -20.09
N LEU A 25 25.97 -14.92 -19.18
CA LEU A 25 25.25 -16.19 -19.12
C LEU A 25 23.77 -16.01 -18.88
N TYR A 26 23.37 -15.00 -18.13
CA TYR A 26 21.99 -14.78 -17.68
C TYR A 26 21.32 -13.57 -18.35
N GLU A 27 21.96 -13.01 -19.39
CA GLU A 27 21.35 -11.95 -20.18
C GLU A 27 20.31 -12.54 -21.13
N VAL A 28 19.10 -11.98 -21.09
CA VAL A 28 18.02 -12.37 -22.01
C VAL A 28 18.38 -11.91 -23.43
N LYS A 29 18.18 -12.77 -24.40
CA LYS A 29 18.41 -12.45 -25.81
C LYS A 29 17.11 -12.08 -26.49
N GLU A 30 17.11 -10.93 -27.16
CA GLU A 30 16.01 -10.54 -28.04
C GLU A 30 15.97 -11.48 -29.25
N ASN A 31 14.78 -11.77 -29.74
CA ASN A 31 14.59 -12.67 -30.91
C ASN A 31 15.11 -14.12 -30.73
N ASP A 32 15.31 -14.57 -29.50
CA ASP A 32 15.68 -15.95 -29.20
C ASP A 32 14.45 -16.86 -29.45
N PRO A 33 14.61 -17.97 -30.23
CA PRO A 33 13.50 -18.86 -30.54
C PRO A 33 13.08 -19.75 -29.37
N ARG A 34 13.84 -19.83 -28.29
CA ARG A 34 13.51 -20.60 -27.11
C ARG A 34 12.23 -20.09 -26.45
N PRO A 35 11.47 -20.96 -25.76
CA PRO A 35 10.33 -20.52 -24.96
C PRO A 35 10.73 -19.43 -23.97
N LYS A 36 9.91 -18.40 -23.85
CA LYS A 36 10.17 -17.27 -22.93
C LYS A 36 9.67 -17.60 -21.54
N PHE A 37 10.43 -17.19 -20.54
CA PHE A 37 10.00 -17.24 -19.15
C PHE A 37 10.37 -15.93 -18.43
N TYR A 38 9.41 -15.37 -17.71
CA TYR A 38 9.61 -14.15 -16.92
C TYR A 38 9.61 -14.50 -15.43
N ALA A 39 10.78 -14.37 -14.79
CA ALA A 39 10.94 -14.56 -13.37
C ALA A 39 10.91 -13.20 -12.67
N LEU A 40 9.79 -12.89 -12.04
CA LEU A 40 9.61 -11.62 -11.34
C LEU A 40 10.03 -11.75 -9.88
N THR A 41 10.85 -10.79 -9.43
CA THR A 41 11.20 -10.59 -8.02
C THR A 41 10.89 -9.16 -7.63
N MET A 42 10.36 -8.96 -6.42
CA MET A 42 10.12 -7.63 -5.88
C MET A 42 11.45 -6.91 -5.62
N PHE A 43 11.56 -5.65 -6.06
CA PHE A 43 12.75 -4.84 -5.84
C PHE A 43 12.86 -4.43 -4.38
N PRO A 44 14.08 -4.44 -3.79
CA PRO A 44 14.29 -3.96 -2.44
C PRO A 44 14.19 -2.43 -2.36
N TYR A 45 13.73 -1.92 -1.22
CA TYR A 45 13.85 -0.51 -0.88
C TYR A 45 15.29 -0.14 -0.55
N THR A 46 15.71 1.07 -0.93
CA THR A 46 17.08 1.56 -0.76
C THR A 46 17.34 2.21 0.61
N SER A 47 16.77 1.65 1.67
CA SER A 47 16.84 2.22 3.02
C SER A 47 18.10 1.85 3.82
N GLY A 48 18.93 0.96 3.31
CA GLY A 48 20.16 0.49 3.97
C GLY A 48 20.70 -0.80 3.36
N ASP A 49 21.40 -1.61 4.18
CA ASP A 49 21.93 -2.90 3.74
C ASP A 49 20.84 -3.94 3.49
N LEU A 50 21.15 -4.89 2.61
CA LEU A 50 20.34 -6.10 2.49
C LEU A 50 20.42 -6.93 3.77
N HIS A 51 19.34 -7.60 4.10
CA HIS A 51 19.25 -8.52 5.23
C HIS A 51 18.66 -9.86 4.79
N ILE A 52 18.67 -10.84 5.67
CA ILE A 52 18.21 -12.20 5.37
C ILE A 52 16.77 -12.27 4.82
N GLY A 53 15.90 -11.32 5.21
CA GLY A 53 14.53 -11.23 4.68
C GLY A 53 14.49 -10.95 3.18
N HIS A 54 15.41 -10.14 2.66
CA HIS A 54 15.52 -9.94 1.21
C HIS A 54 15.91 -11.23 0.51
N TRP A 55 16.90 -11.95 1.05
CA TRP A 55 17.30 -13.23 0.49
C TRP A 55 16.17 -14.27 0.53
N TYR A 56 15.43 -14.32 1.62
CA TYR A 56 14.28 -15.20 1.77
C TYR A 56 13.22 -14.93 0.69
N ALA A 57 12.98 -13.67 0.33
CA ALA A 57 12.03 -13.29 -0.72
C ALA A 57 12.58 -13.55 -2.14
N MET A 58 13.89 -13.43 -2.35
CA MET A 58 14.52 -13.49 -3.66
C MET A 58 14.97 -14.90 -4.06
N ALA A 59 15.42 -15.72 -3.12
CA ALA A 59 15.96 -17.04 -3.40
C ALA A 59 14.99 -17.98 -4.12
N PRO A 60 13.69 -18.05 -3.80
CA PRO A 60 12.77 -18.94 -4.51
C PRO A 60 12.64 -18.60 -6.01
N SER A 61 12.57 -17.30 -6.36
CA SER A 61 12.51 -16.85 -7.76
C SER A 61 13.81 -17.12 -8.49
N ASP A 62 14.96 -16.93 -7.84
CA ASP A 62 16.26 -17.26 -8.40
C ASP A 62 16.42 -18.75 -8.70
N VAL A 63 16.07 -19.60 -7.75
CA VAL A 63 16.09 -21.06 -7.95
C VAL A 63 15.19 -21.49 -9.12
N TYR A 64 13.99 -20.89 -9.21
CA TYR A 64 13.06 -21.23 -10.27
C TYR A 64 13.53 -20.70 -11.64
N ALA A 65 14.13 -19.51 -11.68
CA ALA A 65 14.76 -18.96 -12.87
C ALA A 65 15.89 -19.85 -13.38
N ARG A 66 16.75 -20.36 -12.48
CA ARG A 66 17.82 -21.33 -12.83
C ARG A 66 17.24 -22.61 -13.40
N TYR A 67 16.22 -23.16 -12.75
CA TYR A 67 15.55 -24.38 -13.21
C TYR A 67 15.00 -24.21 -14.64
N LYS A 68 14.32 -23.09 -14.91
CA LYS A 68 13.80 -22.79 -16.25
C LYS A 68 14.91 -22.58 -17.29
N SER A 69 15.99 -21.90 -16.91
CA SER A 69 17.15 -21.76 -17.77
C SER A 69 17.78 -23.12 -18.15
N MET A 70 17.90 -24.03 -17.17
CA MET A 70 18.40 -25.40 -17.40
C MET A 70 17.46 -26.23 -18.28
N GLN A 71 16.16 -25.92 -18.29
CA GLN A 71 15.19 -26.52 -19.20
C GLN A 71 15.20 -25.93 -20.62
N GLY A 72 16.09 -25.00 -20.91
CA GLY A 72 16.25 -24.41 -22.24
C GLY A 72 15.34 -23.20 -22.51
N TYR A 73 14.75 -22.59 -21.48
CA TYR A 73 14.01 -21.33 -21.66
C TYR A 73 14.94 -20.14 -21.81
N ASN A 74 14.50 -19.13 -22.56
CA ASN A 74 15.07 -17.79 -22.55
C ASN A 74 14.43 -17.02 -21.36
N VAL A 75 15.18 -16.90 -20.26
CA VAL A 75 14.65 -16.40 -18.99
C VAL A 75 14.98 -14.93 -18.81
N LEU A 76 13.95 -14.09 -18.68
CA LEU A 76 14.11 -12.73 -18.20
C LEU A 76 13.93 -12.73 -16.67
N HIS A 77 15.03 -12.48 -15.96
CA HIS A 77 15.06 -12.32 -14.50
C HIS A 77 15.64 -10.94 -14.16
N PRO A 78 14.84 -9.87 -14.24
CA PRO A 78 15.33 -8.52 -14.01
C PRO A 78 15.58 -8.26 -12.53
N VAL A 79 16.46 -7.30 -12.27
CA VAL A 79 16.76 -6.78 -10.95
C VAL A 79 16.56 -5.27 -10.94
N GLY A 80 16.29 -4.71 -9.78
CA GLY A 80 16.16 -3.28 -9.63
C GLY A 80 16.13 -2.85 -8.17
N PHE A 81 15.91 -1.55 -7.99
CA PHE A 81 15.85 -0.91 -6.69
C PHE A 81 14.65 0.04 -6.65
N ASP A 82 13.80 -0.16 -5.66
CA ASP A 82 12.69 0.76 -5.38
C ASP A 82 13.24 1.92 -4.57
N ALA A 83 13.57 3.00 -5.29
CA ALA A 83 14.48 4.03 -4.82
C ALA A 83 13.80 5.37 -4.46
N PHE A 84 12.46 5.43 -4.49
CA PHE A 84 11.69 6.55 -3.97
C PHE A 84 11.17 6.26 -2.56
N GLY A 85 10.84 7.33 -1.82
CA GLY A 85 10.04 7.24 -0.62
C GLY A 85 10.63 7.92 0.61
N LEU A 86 9.79 8.02 1.63
CA LEU A 86 10.07 8.68 2.91
C LEU A 86 11.28 8.11 3.69
N PRO A 87 11.62 6.81 3.65
CA PRO A 87 12.80 6.32 4.36
C PRO A 87 14.10 7.02 3.98
N ALA A 88 14.32 7.29 2.69
CA ALA A 88 15.49 8.03 2.22
C ALA A 88 15.47 9.50 2.69
N GLU A 89 14.32 10.16 2.59
CA GLU A 89 14.13 11.53 3.07
C GLU A 89 14.34 11.65 4.58
N ASN A 90 13.78 10.73 5.36
CA ASN A 90 13.96 10.70 6.82
C ASN A 90 15.42 10.57 7.20
N LYS A 91 16.15 9.69 6.51
CA LYS A 91 17.58 9.51 6.76
C LYS A 91 18.36 10.76 6.38
N ALA A 92 18.02 11.38 5.26
CA ALA A 92 18.63 12.63 4.82
C ALA A 92 18.42 13.75 5.85
N ILE A 93 17.22 13.92 6.36
CA ILE A 93 16.91 14.89 7.42
C ILE A 93 17.74 14.60 8.68
N ALA A 94 17.80 13.34 9.10
CA ALA A 94 18.50 12.95 10.33
C ALA A 94 20.03 13.09 10.24
N THR A 95 20.61 12.97 9.03
CA THR A 95 22.07 12.97 8.82
C THR A 95 22.60 14.21 8.12
N GLY A 96 21.74 15.10 7.61
CA GLY A 96 22.12 16.26 6.81
C GLY A 96 22.66 15.91 5.42
N VAL A 97 22.46 14.70 4.93
CA VAL A 97 22.90 14.23 3.59
C VAL A 97 21.78 14.44 2.58
N ASN A 98 22.12 14.78 1.35
CA ASN A 98 21.14 14.88 0.26
C ASN A 98 20.46 13.52 0.02
N PRO A 99 19.10 13.44 -0.08
CA PRO A 99 18.37 12.19 -0.32
C PRO A 99 18.83 11.43 -1.57
N ALA A 100 19.15 12.14 -2.67
CA ALA A 100 19.62 11.52 -3.89
C ALA A 100 20.98 10.82 -3.68
N ASP A 101 21.95 11.52 -3.07
CA ASP A 101 23.29 10.95 -2.79
C ASP A 101 23.21 9.75 -1.87
N TRP A 102 22.38 9.84 -0.84
CA TRP A 102 22.11 8.73 0.07
C TRP A 102 21.53 7.51 -0.66
N THR A 103 20.51 7.74 -1.49
CA THR A 103 19.82 6.69 -2.24
C THR A 103 20.76 5.99 -3.22
N ILE A 104 21.50 6.74 -4.03
CA ILE A 104 22.44 6.18 -5.02
C ILE A 104 23.56 5.39 -4.32
N LYS A 105 24.09 5.89 -3.22
CA LYS A 105 25.08 5.16 -2.42
C LYS A 105 24.53 3.83 -1.90
N ASN A 106 23.28 3.79 -1.44
CA ASN A 106 22.65 2.55 -1.01
C ASN A 106 22.42 1.60 -2.18
N VAL A 107 21.98 2.09 -3.34
CA VAL A 107 21.86 1.28 -4.57
C VAL A 107 23.18 0.60 -4.92
N GLU A 108 24.28 1.33 -4.92
CA GLU A 108 25.60 0.78 -5.20
C GLU A 108 26.02 -0.31 -4.20
N ASN A 109 25.78 -0.07 -2.92
CA ASN A 109 26.06 -1.05 -1.88
C ASN A 109 25.20 -2.31 -2.01
N MET A 110 23.89 -2.15 -2.18
CA MET A 110 22.97 -3.27 -2.36
C MET A 110 23.27 -4.06 -3.64
N ARG A 111 23.61 -3.39 -4.74
CA ARG A 111 24.06 -4.03 -5.99
C ARG A 111 25.26 -4.92 -5.74
N ARG A 112 26.26 -4.43 -5.01
CA ARG A 112 27.43 -5.21 -4.62
C ARG A 112 27.04 -6.43 -3.78
N GLN A 113 26.14 -6.25 -2.81
CA GLN A 113 25.65 -7.34 -1.96
C GLN A 113 24.89 -8.39 -2.77
N LEU A 114 23.99 -7.99 -3.67
CA LEU A 114 23.25 -8.91 -4.55
C LEU A 114 24.18 -9.70 -5.49
N ARG A 115 25.23 -9.08 -5.99
CA ARG A 115 26.24 -9.77 -6.81
C ARG A 115 26.99 -10.83 -6.02
N THR A 116 27.34 -10.56 -4.75
CA THR A 116 28.03 -11.54 -3.90
C THR A 116 27.17 -12.74 -3.51
N ILE A 117 25.85 -12.61 -3.51
CA ILE A 117 24.90 -13.73 -3.30
C ILE A 117 24.95 -14.70 -4.51
N GLY A 118 25.36 -14.22 -5.69
CA GLY A 118 25.43 -15.04 -6.91
C GLY A 118 24.09 -15.32 -7.55
N ALA A 119 23.08 -14.50 -7.29
CA ALA A 119 21.78 -14.61 -7.96
C ALA A 119 21.90 -14.33 -9.46
N ILE A 120 21.13 -15.04 -10.28
CA ILE A 120 21.19 -15.00 -11.74
C ILE A 120 20.33 -13.87 -12.33
N TYR A 121 20.56 -12.66 -11.89
CA TYR A 121 19.87 -11.52 -12.47
C TYR A 121 20.45 -11.10 -13.82
N ASP A 122 19.56 -10.64 -14.70
CA ASP A 122 19.96 -9.93 -15.92
C ASP A 122 20.32 -8.48 -15.58
N TRP A 123 21.59 -8.26 -15.24
CA TRP A 123 22.11 -6.95 -14.86
C TRP A 123 22.11 -5.93 -16.01
N SER A 124 22.00 -6.39 -17.27
CA SER A 124 21.89 -5.49 -18.42
C SER A 124 20.54 -4.76 -18.45
N ARG A 125 19.56 -5.28 -17.68
CA ARG A 125 18.22 -4.73 -17.54
C ARG A 125 17.92 -4.26 -16.12
N GLU A 126 18.96 -3.81 -15.42
CA GLU A 126 18.81 -3.23 -14.08
C GLU A 126 17.90 -2.00 -14.12
N VAL A 127 17.05 -1.87 -13.11
CA VAL A 127 16.09 -0.78 -12.96
C VAL A 127 16.34 -0.02 -11.66
N ILE A 128 16.45 1.31 -11.75
CA ILE A 128 16.52 2.20 -10.58
C ILE A 128 15.37 3.20 -10.70
N THR A 129 14.34 3.03 -9.87
CA THR A 129 13.05 3.70 -10.07
C THR A 129 13.09 5.22 -9.90
N CYS A 130 14.12 5.77 -9.21
CA CYS A 130 14.28 7.22 -9.02
C CYS A 130 15.01 7.92 -10.17
N LEU A 131 15.47 7.19 -11.18
CA LEU A 131 16.14 7.80 -12.32
C LEU A 131 15.14 8.24 -13.40
N PRO A 132 15.40 9.36 -14.11
CA PRO A 132 14.48 9.90 -15.12
C PRO A 132 14.12 8.92 -16.24
N GLU A 133 15.05 8.07 -16.67
CA GLU A 133 14.81 7.05 -17.67
C GLU A 133 13.75 6.02 -17.26
N TYR A 134 13.54 5.83 -15.96
CA TYR A 134 12.49 4.98 -15.45
C TYR A 134 11.21 5.75 -15.12
N TYR A 135 11.27 6.78 -14.27
CA TYR A 135 10.05 7.41 -13.76
C TYR A 135 9.25 8.18 -14.83
N LYS A 136 9.86 8.54 -15.97
CA LYS A 136 9.13 9.08 -17.13
C LYS A 136 7.97 8.15 -17.56
N TRP A 137 8.12 6.84 -17.37
CA TRP A 137 7.07 5.87 -17.70
C TRP A 137 5.94 5.87 -16.66
N THR A 138 6.25 6.15 -15.39
CA THR A 138 5.25 6.38 -14.35
C THR A 138 4.45 7.65 -14.64
N GLU A 139 5.12 8.73 -15.05
CA GLU A 139 4.48 9.97 -15.46
C GLU A 139 3.61 9.78 -16.71
N TRP A 140 4.12 9.07 -17.72
CA TRP A 140 3.36 8.73 -18.91
C TRP A 140 2.10 7.92 -18.56
N PHE A 141 2.22 6.94 -17.67
CA PHE A 141 1.08 6.13 -17.24
C PHE A 141 0.05 6.97 -16.49
N PHE A 142 0.49 7.88 -15.61
CA PHE A 142 -0.40 8.85 -14.97
C PHE A 142 -1.19 9.66 -16.00
N LEU A 143 -0.51 10.18 -17.03
CA LEU A 143 -1.18 10.94 -18.10
C LEU A 143 -2.22 10.09 -18.84
N LYS A 144 -1.95 8.82 -19.09
CA LYS A 144 -2.93 7.90 -19.69
C LYS A 144 -4.15 7.67 -18.80
N LEU A 145 -3.95 7.54 -17.49
CA LEU A 145 -5.05 7.47 -16.53
C LEU A 145 -5.86 8.77 -16.49
N TYR A 146 -5.20 9.91 -16.59
CA TYR A 146 -5.86 11.21 -16.64
C TYR A 146 -6.68 11.38 -17.93
N GLU A 147 -6.11 11.08 -19.10
CA GLU A 147 -6.80 11.10 -20.40
C GLU A 147 -8.03 10.18 -20.41
N ALA A 148 -7.96 9.04 -19.74
CA ALA A 148 -9.07 8.10 -19.59
C ALA A 148 -10.11 8.51 -18.52
N GLY A 149 -9.93 9.66 -17.84
CA GLY A 149 -10.80 10.13 -16.77
C GLY A 149 -10.71 9.28 -15.48
N LEU A 150 -9.66 8.47 -15.36
CA LEU A 150 -9.41 7.61 -14.19
C LEU A 150 -8.62 8.34 -13.09
N ALA A 151 -7.78 9.30 -13.45
CA ALA A 151 -7.13 10.20 -12.50
C ALA A 151 -7.88 11.54 -12.48
N TYR A 152 -8.15 12.06 -11.29
CA TYR A 152 -8.87 13.32 -11.12
C TYR A 152 -8.42 14.03 -9.84
N ARG A 153 -8.61 15.37 -9.81
CA ARG A 153 -8.42 16.15 -8.59
C ARG A 153 -9.72 16.28 -7.82
N GLY A 154 -9.63 16.18 -6.52
CA GLY A 154 -10.75 16.35 -5.61
C GLY A 154 -10.29 16.80 -4.23
N ARG A 155 -11.21 17.33 -3.43
CA ARG A 155 -10.96 17.65 -2.03
C ARG A 155 -11.34 16.47 -1.16
N ALA A 156 -10.44 16.08 -0.26
CA ALA A 156 -10.69 15.04 0.72
C ALA A 156 -9.98 15.34 2.04
N ALA A 157 -10.53 14.77 3.10
CA ALA A 157 -9.89 14.78 4.40
C ALA A 157 -8.66 13.85 4.37
N VAL A 158 -7.51 14.43 4.65
CA VAL A 158 -6.23 13.70 4.77
C VAL A 158 -5.70 13.83 6.19
N ASN A 159 -4.90 12.87 6.63
CA ASN A 159 -4.14 13.03 7.85
C ASN A 159 -2.99 13.99 7.58
N TRP A 160 -2.86 15.00 8.40
CA TRP A 160 -1.85 16.05 8.29
C TRP A 160 -0.98 16.10 9.54
N CYS A 161 0.32 16.16 9.38
CA CYS A 161 1.21 16.46 10.49
C CYS A 161 1.60 17.95 10.48
N PRO A 162 1.20 18.75 11.48
CA PRO A 162 1.51 20.18 11.51
C PRO A 162 3.00 20.47 11.73
N LYS A 163 3.72 19.58 12.41
CA LYS A 163 5.17 19.72 12.64
C LYS A 163 6.00 19.32 11.42
N CYS A 164 5.67 18.20 10.79
CA CYS A 164 6.37 17.74 9.58
C CYS A 164 5.89 18.43 8.31
N GLN A 165 4.80 19.21 8.36
CA GLN A 165 4.20 19.92 7.21
C GLN A 165 3.92 18.97 6.03
N THR A 166 3.40 17.77 6.33
CA THR A 166 3.17 16.74 5.31
C THR A 166 1.88 15.96 5.55
N VAL A 167 1.35 15.40 4.46
CA VAL A 167 0.25 14.43 4.50
C VAL A 167 0.79 13.10 4.98
N LEU A 168 0.02 12.40 5.81
CA LEU A 168 0.33 11.08 6.34
C LEU A 168 -0.62 10.05 5.75
N ALA A 169 -0.09 8.92 5.32
CA ALA A 169 -0.89 7.72 5.08
C ALA A 169 -1.49 7.19 6.39
N ASN A 170 -2.52 6.35 6.31
CA ASN A 170 -3.18 5.82 7.51
C ASN A 170 -2.19 5.05 8.40
N GLU A 171 -1.28 4.29 7.79
CA GLU A 171 -0.25 3.51 8.48
C GLU A 171 0.82 4.38 9.17
N GLN A 172 0.87 5.65 8.82
CA GLN A 172 1.81 6.64 9.38
C GLN A 172 1.20 7.43 10.56
N VAL A 173 -0.02 7.12 10.91
CA VAL A 173 -0.69 7.65 12.10
C VAL A 173 -0.84 6.50 13.10
N VAL A 174 -0.01 6.54 14.16
CA VAL A 174 0.00 5.52 15.21
C VAL A 174 -0.57 6.13 16.48
N ASN A 175 -1.64 5.57 17.01
CA ASN A 175 -2.33 6.10 18.20
C ASN A 175 -2.70 7.60 18.08
N GLY A 176 -3.09 8.04 16.88
CA GLY A 176 -3.48 9.43 16.62
C GLY A 176 -2.32 10.41 16.45
N VAL A 177 -1.05 9.93 16.49
CA VAL A 177 0.14 10.77 16.34
C VAL A 177 0.94 10.41 15.10
N CYS A 178 1.74 11.37 14.63
CA CYS A 178 2.65 11.16 13.50
C CYS A 178 3.77 10.20 13.89
N TRP A 179 3.94 9.13 13.16
CA TRP A 179 4.97 8.10 13.34
C TRP A 179 6.42 8.63 13.37
N ARG A 180 6.63 9.85 12.84
CA ARG A 180 7.96 10.47 12.69
C ARG A 180 8.33 11.39 13.86
N CYS A 181 7.36 12.16 14.36
CA CYS A 181 7.65 13.26 15.29
C CYS A 181 6.72 13.32 16.50
N ASP A 182 5.86 12.32 16.67
CA ASP A 182 4.90 12.16 17.78
C ASP A 182 3.92 13.33 17.96
N SER A 183 3.85 14.25 16.98
CA SER A 183 2.84 15.33 17.00
C SER A 183 1.48 14.76 16.65
N ILE A 184 0.43 15.28 17.27
CA ILE A 184 -0.95 14.89 16.99
C ILE A 184 -1.22 15.10 15.49
N ALA A 185 -1.73 14.07 14.83
CA ALA A 185 -2.16 14.15 13.45
C ALA A 185 -3.55 14.80 13.37
N GLU A 186 -3.71 15.72 12.46
CA GLU A 186 -4.94 16.48 12.25
C GLU A 186 -5.62 16.04 10.94
N LYS A 187 -6.95 16.11 10.88
CA LYS A 187 -7.68 15.98 9.62
C LYS A 187 -7.71 17.33 8.91
N LYS A 188 -7.21 17.38 7.68
CA LYS A 188 -7.16 18.60 6.86
C LYS A 188 -7.79 18.33 5.49
N GLN A 189 -8.66 19.23 5.06
CA GLN A 189 -9.24 19.19 3.72
C GLN A 189 -8.24 19.75 2.71
N LEU A 190 -7.68 18.90 1.86
CA LEU A 190 -6.74 19.29 0.82
C LEU A 190 -7.21 18.83 -0.56
N GLU A 191 -6.82 19.57 -1.59
CA GLU A 191 -6.90 19.08 -2.95
C GLU A 191 -5.83 18.00 -3.17
N GLN A 192 -6.27 16.83 -3.64
CA GLN A 192 -5.42 15.68 -3.90
C GLN A 192 -5.75 15.06 -5.25
N TRP A 193 -4.81 14.28 -5.77
CA TRP A 193 -5.07 13.40 -6.88
C TRP A 193 -5.68 12.09 -6.38
N PHE A 194 -6.68 11.61 -7.12
CA PHE A 194 -7.36 10.34 -6.87
C PHE A 194 -7.40 9.51 -8.14
N PHE A 195 -7.40 8.19 -7.96
CA PHE A 195 -7.70 7.23 -9.00
C PHE A 195 -9.08 6.59 -8.77
N ARG A 196 -9.86 6.44 -9.84
CA ARG A 196 -11.18 5.77 -9.77
C ARG A 196 -11.02 4.24 -9.79
N ILE A 197 -10.30 3.69 -8.83
CA ILE A 197 -9.98 2.25 -8.76
C ILE A 197 -11.25 1.41 -8.63
N THR A 198 -12.29 1.90 -7.96
CA THR A 198 -13.56 1.19 -7.77
C THR A 198 -14.34 0.98 -9.07
N LYS A 199 -13.99 1.70 -10.16
CA LYS A 199 -14.59 1.48 -11.49
C LYS A 199 -14.34 0.07 -12.01
N TYR A 200 -13.27 -0.57 -11.56
CA TYR A 200 -12.86 -1.91 -11.98
C TYR A 200 -13.17 -2.98 -10.92
N ALA A 201 -13.89 -2.66 -9.85
CA ALA A 201 -14.14 -3.58 -8.74
C ALA A 201 -14.80 -4.88 -9.19
N ASP A 202 -15.80 -4.81 -10.08
CA ASP A 202 -16.47 -6.01 -10.59
C ASP A 202 -15.57 -6.83 -11.52
N GLU A 203 -14.82 -6.18 -12.42
CA GLU A 203 -13.88 -6.84 -13.32
C GLU A 203 -12.77 -7.58 -12.55
N LEU A 204 -12.31 -7.00 -11.45
CA LEU A 204 -11.28 -7.59 -10.59
C LEU A 204 -11.75 -8.86 -9.83
N LEU A 205 -13.03 -9.16 -9.84
CA LEU A 205 -13.59 -10.42 -9.31
C LEU A 205 -13.73 -11.52 -10.38
N GLU A 206 -13.38 -11.24 -11.64
CA GLU A 206 -13.44 -12.18 -12.74
C GLU A 206 -12.10 -12.92 -12.91
N TYR A 207 -12.02 -14.18 -12.46
CA TYR A 207 -10.79 -15.00 -12.47
C TYR A 207 -10.71 -16.04 -13.59
N LYS A 208 -11.64 -16.02 -14.57
CA LYS A 208 -11.82 -17.11 -15.54
C LYS A 208 -10.56 -17.47 -16.36
N ASN A 209 -9.69 -16.50 -16.61
CA ASN A 209 -8.49 -16.67 -17.43
C ASN A 209 -7.20 -16.56 -16.62
N MET A 210 -7.28 -16.68 -15.30
CA MET A 210 -6.14 -16.53 -14.40
C MET A 210 -5.86 -17.83 -13.65
N ASP A 211 -4.64 -18.32 -13.80
CA ASP A 211 -4.13 -19.45 -13.00
C ASP A 211 -3.53 -18.93 -11.69
N TRP A 212 -4.38 -18.35 -10.87
CA TRP A 212 -4.01 -17.84 -9.57
C TRP A 212 -4.25 -18.86 -8.46
N PRO A 213 -3.36 -18.96 -7.46
CA PRO A 213 -3.61 -19.74 -6.26
C PRO A 213 -4.91 -19.29 -5.58
N GLU A 214 -5.70 -20.27 -5.11
CA GLU A 214 -7.00 -20.01 -4.47
C GLU A 214 -6.90 -19.00 -3.32
N ARG A 215 -5.83 -19.08 -2.52
CA ARG A 215 -5.56 -18.12 -1.44
C ARG A 215 -5.54 -16.67 -1.93
N ILE A 216 -4.95 -16.41 -3.09
CA ILE A 216 -4.85 -15.06 -3.64
C ILE A 216 -6.21 -14.57 -4.13
N ARG A 217 -7.01 -15.44 -4.75
CA ARG A 217 -8.39 -15.12 -5.15
C ARG A 217 -9.26 -14.75 -3.94
N ILE A 218 -9.19 -15.54 -2.87
CA ILE A 218 -9.92 -15.27 -1.62
C ILE A 218 -9.48 -13.92 -1.03
N MET A 219 -8.18 -13.65 -0.96
CA MET A 219 -7.66 -12.39 -0.42
C MET A 219 -8.17 -11.19 -1.23
N GLN A 220 -8.14 -11.25 -2.55
CA GLN A 220 -8.63 -10.16 -3.40
C GLN A 220 -10.15 -9.98 -3.30
N THR A 221 -10.91 -11.08 -3.29
CA THR A 221 -12.37 -11.04 -3.13
C THR A 221 -12.76 -10.38 -1.80
N ASN A 222 -12.10 -10.78 -0.72
CA ASN A 222 -12.36 -10.21 0.61
C ASN A 222 -11.93 -8.74 0.68
N TRP A 223 -10.83 -8.35 0.03
CA TRP A 223 -10.38 -6.97 -0.03
C TRP A 223 -11.38 -6.07 -0.77
N ILE A 224 -11.91 -6.52 -1.91
CA ILE A 224 -12.93 -5.78 -2.67
C ILE A 224 -14.23 -5.70 -1.88
N GLY A 225 -14.60 -6.79 -1.17
CA GLY A 225 -15.69 -6.80 -0.22
C GLY A 225 -17.04 -6.47 -0.84
N LYS A 226 -17.34 -6.97 -2.05
CA LYS A 226 -18.65 -6.74 -2.69
C LYS A 226 -19.77 -7.21 -1.79
N SER A 227 -20.68 -6.30 -1.46
CA SER A 227 -21.86 -6.58 -0.65
C SER A 227 -23.13 -6.20 -1.39
N HIS A 228 -24.22 -6.88 -1.06
CA HIS A 228 -25.56 -6.60 -1.56
C HIS A 228 -26.47 -6.20 -0.41
N GLY A 229 -27.28 -5.19 -0.62
CA GLY A 229 -28.17 -4.68 0.41
C GLY A 229 -29.21 -3.72 -0.15
N ALA A 230 -29.84 -2.97 0.72
CA ALA A 230 -30.84 -1.97 0.38
C ALA A 230 -30.53 -0.63 1.03
N ASP A 231 -30.80 0.45 0.29
CA ASP A 231 -30.91 1.79 0.87
C ASP A 231 -32.28 1.95 1.51
N ILE A 232 -32.30 2.39 2.76
CA ILE A 232 -33.50 2.63 3.53
C ILE A 232 -33.52 4.08 3.97
N SER A 233 -34.63 4.78 3.70
CA SER A 233 -34.86 6.15 4.17
C SER A 233 -35.71 6.12 5.44
N PHE A 234 -35.18 6.78 6.48
CA PHE A 234 -35.95 7.05 7.71
C PHE A 234 -36.38 8.50 7.70
N GLY A 235 -37.67 8.74 7.95
CA GLY A 235 -38.20 10.09 8.10
C GLY A 235 -37.56 10.80 9.29
N LEU A 236 -37.19 12.06 9.11
CA LEU A 236 -36.66 12.92 10.17
C LEU A 236 -37.65 14.06 10.44
N GLU A 237 -38.23 14.04 11.61
CA GLU A 237 -39.10 15.10 12.11
C GLU A 237 -38.39 15.86 13.24
N HIS A 238 -37.72 16.95 12.90
CA HIS A 238 -37.04 17.79 13.90
C HIS A 238 -37.23 19.27 13.56
N PRO A 239 -37.69 20.11 14.54
CA PRO A 239 -37.81 21.55 14.33
C PRO A 239 -36.45 22.19 14.01
N GLY A 240 -36.37 22.95 12.92
CA GLY A 240 -35.16 23.66 12.51
C GLY A 240 -34.14 22.87 11.70
N ILE A 241 -34.49 21.66 11.25
CA ILE A 241 -33.70 20.87 10.29
C ILE A 241 -34.49 20.77 8.99
N ASP A 242 -33.82 21.15 7.87
CA ASP A 242 -34.44 21.12 6.55
C ASP A 242 -34.47 19.72 5.94
N GLU A 243 -33.52 18.86 6.29
CA GLU A 243 -33.49 17.45 5.89
C GLU A 243 -34.72 16.71 6.44
N LYS A 244 -35.44 16.03 5.56
CA LYS A 244 -36.66 15.29 5.90
C LYS A 244 -36.44 13.79 6.04
N GLU A 245 -35.27 13.31 5.67
CA GLU A 245 -34.94 11.89 5.74
C GLU A 245 -33.44 11.66 6.01
N ILE A 246 -33.16 10.56 6.66
CA ILE A 246 -31.80 10.03 6.80
C ILE A 246 -31.76 8.72 6.05
N ARG A 247 -30.85 8.60 5.07
CA ARG A 247 -30.67 7.40 4.28
C ARG A 247 -29.53 6.56 4.81
N VAL A 248 -29.76 5.26 4.94
CA VAL A 248 -28.77 4.28 5.38
C VAL A 248 -28.75 3.09 4.45
N PHE A 249 -27.56 2.53 4.23
CA PHE A 249 -27.39 1.25 3.55
C PHE A 249 -27.35 0.12 4.58
N THR A 250 -28.04 -0.99 4.31
CA THR A 250 -27.95 -2.19 5.14
C THR A 250 -27.91 -3.45 4.29
N THR A 251 -27.10 -4.42 4.70
CA THR A 251 -27.09 -5.79 4.13
C THR A 251 -28.18 -6.68 4.74
N ARG A 252 -28.88 -6.20 5.76
CA ARG A 252 -29.92 -6.94 6.48
C ARG A 252 -31.22 -6.15 6.56
N PRO A 253 -31.87 -5.88 5.40
CA PRO A 253 -33.16 -5.16 5.39
C PRO A 253 -34.27 -5.92 6.11
N ASP A 254 -34.13 -7.24 6.24
CA ASP A 254 -35.04 -8.11 7.01
C ASP A 254 -35.12 -7.75 8.49
N THR A 255 -34.14 -7.07 9.06
CA THR A 255 -34.11 -6.66 10.47
C THR A 255 -34.80 -5.32 10.72
N LEU A 256 -35.28 -4.64 9.69
CA LEU A 256 -35.89 -3.29 9.78
C LEU A 256 -37.00 -3.20 10.81
N PHE A 257 -37.85 -4.22 10.90
CA PHE A 257 -38.98 -4.24 11.84
C PHE A 257 -38.59 -4.34 13.31
N GLY A 258 -37.30 -4.63 13.58
CA GLY A 258 -36.73 -4.67 14.93
C GLY A 258 -35.96 -3.41 15.32
N VAL A 259 -35.96 -2.37 14.47
CA VAL A 259 -35.21 -1.12 14.74
C VAL A 259 -35.91 -0.35 15.87
N THR A 260 -35.18 -0.07 16.94
CA THR A 260 -35.68 0.69 18.12
C THR A 260 -34.87 1.97 18.36
N PHE A 261 -33.75 2.16 17.70
CA PHE A 261 -32.93 3.37 17.79
C PHE A 261 -32.12 3.57 16.51
N PHE A 262 -31.63 4.78 16.32
CA PHE A 262 -30.80 5.18 15.17
C PHE A 262 -29.46 5.76 15.65
N VAL A 263 -28.34 5.36 15.03
CA VAL A 263 -27.00 5.83 15.39
C VAL A 263 -26.41 6.58 14.22
N LEU A 264 -25.90 7.77 14.47
CA LEU A 264 -25.14 8.57 13.52
C LEU A 264 -23.65 8.52 13.85
N ALA A 265 -22.81 8.54 12.81
CA ALA A 265 -21.40 8.76 13.00
C ALA A 265 -21.14 10.13 13.66
N PRO A 266 -20.14 10.26 14.55
CA PRO A 266 -19.84 11.53 15.23
C PRO A 266 -19.62 12.71 14.28
N GLU A 267 -19.11 12.43 13.08
CA GLU A 267 -18.82 13.42 12.04
C GLU A 267 -20.00 13.75 11.13
N HIS A 268 -21.15 13.12 11.35
CA HIS A 268 -22.32 13.33 10.50
C HIS A 268 -22.83 14.78 10.63
N PRO A 269 -23.12 15.48 9.50
CA PRO A 269 -23.51 16.91 9.52
C PRO A 269 -24.70 17.23 10.39
N LEU A 270 -25.61 16.31 10.59
CA LEU A 270 -26.81 16.49 11.42
C LEU A 270 -26.55 16.39 12.93
N VAL A 271 -25.42 15.83 13.37
CA VAL A 271 -25.15 15.61 14.81
C VAL A 271 -25.24 16.91 15.62
N PRO A 272 -24.63 18.04 15.20
CA PRO A 272 -24.76 19.28 15.97
C PRO A 272 -26.20 19.79 16.09
N ALA A 273 -27.02 19.63 15.05
CA ALA A 273 -28.40 20.09 15.01
C ALA A 273 -29.36 19.19 15.81
N LEU A 274 -29.04 17.90 15.88
CA LEU A 274 -29.81 16.91 16.64
C LEU A 274 -29.39 16.83 18.11
N THR A 275 -28.29 17.47 18.49
CA THR A 275 -27.77 17.45 19.86
C THR A 275 -28.52 18.43 20.73
N THR A 276 -29.09 17.94 21.83
CA THR A 276 -29.78 18.79 22.83
C THR A 276 -28.79 19.70 23.57
N PRO A 277 -29.20 20.91 24.00
CA PRO A 277 -28.32 21.86 24.66
C PRO A 277 -27.58 21.33 25.90
N ASP A 278 -28.23 20.48 26.67
CA ASP A 278 -27.69 19.83 27.88
C ASP A 278 -26.62 18.77 27.58
N ARG A 279 -26.62 18.20 26.38
CA ARG A 279 -25.62 17.20 25.94
C ARG A 279 -24.53 17.74 25.05
N LYS A 280 -24.60 19.00 24.71
CA LYS A 280 -23.67 19.61 23.71
C LYS A 280 -22.21 19.43 24.08
N ALA A 281 -21.81 19.69 25.31
CA ALA A 281 -20.43 19.58 25.74
C ALA A 281 -19.89 18.13 25.67
N GLU A 282 -20.73 17.18 26.08
CA GLU A 282 -20.39 15.75 26.04
C GLU A 282 -20.21 15.23 24.59
N VAL A 283 -21.12 15.64 23.70
CA VAL A 283 -21.08 15.26 22.29
C VAL A 283 -19.86 15.86 21.58
N GLU A 284 -19.57 17.15 21.84
CA GLU A 284 -18.37 17.80 21.26
C GLU A 284 -17.07 17.15 21.75
N GLU A 285 -17.00 16.73 23.00
CA GLU A 285 -15.86 16.00 23.53
C GLU A 285 -15.74 14.61 22.86
N TYR A 286 -16.86 13.90 22.70
CA TYR A 286 -16.90 12.62 22.02
C TYR A 286 -16.44 12.73 20.56
N ILE A 287 -16.91 13.75 19.81
CA ILE A 287 -16.50 14.02 18.44
C ILE A 287 -14.97 14.24 18.38
N ARG A 288 -14.43 15.09 19.27
CA ARG A 288 -12.97 15.33 19.34
C ARG A 288 -12.17 14.05 19.58
N ASN A 289 -12.64 13.21 20.47
CA ASN A 289 -11.98 11.94 20.78
C ASN A 289 -12.08 10.94 19.62
N ALA A 290 -13.25 10.82 19.01
CA ALA A 290 -13.46 9.95 17.86
C ALA A 290 -12.61 10.37 16.65
N GLN A 291 -12.43 11.66 16.40
CA GLN A 291 -11.58 12.17 15.32
C GLN A 291 -10.09 11.83 15.48
N ARG A 292 -9.64 11.53 16.69
CA ARG A 292 -8.26 11.12 16.99
C ARG A 292 -8.01 9.63 16.80
N GLN A 293 -9.08 8.82 16.77
CA GLN A 293 -8.97 7.38 16.60
C GLN A 293 -8.85 7.00 15.13
N THR A 294 -8.05 5.97 14.86
CA THR A 294 -8.02 5.33 13.54
C THR A 294 -9.29 4.52 13.31
N GLU A 295 -9.60 4.22 12.06
CA GLU A 295 -10.74 3.36 11.71
C GLU A 295 -10.62 1.97 12.37
N PHE A 296 -9.40 1.44 12.43
CA PHE A 296 -9.12 0.17 13.11
C PHE A 296 -9.42 0.24 14.61
N GLU A 297 -8.99 1.31 15.29
CA GLU A 297 -9.28 1.49 16.72
C GLU A 297 -10.78 1.65 17.01
N ARG A 298 -11.52 2.31 16.12
CA ARG A 298 -12.96 2.45 16.22
C ARG A 298 -13.70 1.11 16.05
N THR A 299 -13.22 0.25 15.15
CA THR A 299 -13.84 -1.05 14.87
C THR A 299 -13.39 -2.15 15.83
N ALA A 300 -12.16 -2.06 16.35
CA ALA A 300 -11.59 -3.02 17.29
C ALA A 300 -11.99 -2.76 18.76
N ALA A 301 -12.55 -1.60 19.07
CA ALA A 301 -12.99 -1.27 20.41
C ALA A 301 -14.17 -2.15 20.81
N GLU A 302 -13.89 -3.25 21.52
CA GLU A 302 -14.89 -4.09 22.23
C GLU A 302 -15.68 -3.30 23.27
N ASN A 303 -15.32 -2.07 23.53
CA ASN A 303 -15.93 -1.17 24.49
C ASN A 303 -16.78 -0.09 23.82
N GLY A 304 -17.67 -0.49 22.94
CA GLY A 304 -18.75 0.37 22.46
C GLY A 304 -19.72 0.76 23.59
N ARG A 305 -19.26 1.49 24.59
CA ARG A 305 -20.17 2.34 25.35
C ARG A 305 -20.50 3.52 24.45
N ILE A 306 -21.54 3.35 23.68
CA ILE A 306 -22.25 4.47 23.06
C ILE A 306 -22.71 5.34 24.22
N PRO A 307 -22.23 6.58 24.35
CA PRO A 307 -22.84 7.51 25.29
C PRO A 307 -24.34 7.58 24.95
N GLY A 308 -25.17 7.36 25.92
CA GLY A 308 -26.59 7.21 25.73
C GLY A 308 -27.23 8.32 24.93
N GLN A 309 -28.33 7.97 24.30
CA GLN A 309 -29.32 8.77 23.60
C GLN A 309 -28.96 10.20 23.25
N LEU A 310 -28.48 10.39 22.01
CA LEU A 310 -28.25 11.71 21.45
C LEU A 310 -29.53 12.47 21.09
N CYS A 311 -30.64 11.78 21.00
CA CYS A 311 -31.94 12.34 20.70
C CYS A 311 -33.04 11.63 21.53
N ASP A 312 -33.97 12.39 22.04
CA ASP A 312 -35.21 11.87 22.59
C ASP A 312 -36.06 11.34 21.41
N GLN A 313 -36.24 10.02 21.34
CA GLN A 313 -37.21 9.39 20.46
C GLN A 313 -38.52 9.28 21.19
N SER A 314 -39.12 10.38 21.52
CA SER A 314 -40.54 10.37 21.92
C SER A 314 -41.40 10.64 20.70
N ARG A 315 -41.85 9.56 20.07
CA ARG A 315 -43.05 9.22 19.29
C ARG A 315 -42.81 8.71 17.91
#